data_a7fe0ca9d63355668615cfa91066bc4b
#
_entry.id   a7fe0ca9d63355668615cfa91066bc4b
#
_cell.length_a   1.000
_cell.length_b   1.000
_cell.length_c   1.000
_cell.angle_alpha   90.00
_cell.angle_beta   90.00
_cell.angle_gamma   90.00
#
_symmetry.space_group_name_H-M   'P 1'
#
loop_
_entity.id
_entity.type
_entity.pdbx_description
1 polymer ?
#
loop_
_entity_poly.entity_id
_entity_poly.type
_entity_poly.pdbx_seq_one_letter_code
_entity_poly.pdbx_strand_id
1 'polypeptide(L)'
;LLIISNFGVTPWTVFAEGVAKKFDISIGLATFLVSISILVLWLPLKQKIGIGTISNAIIIAFTIDLFVYLLPHSKNTFLSFFEMTFGILLVGIGSGIYLITNLGPGTRDGLMKGISENFKKPIYIVRLSIEITVVIFGWLLGGTVGLGTLMFAILILSLIHI
;
A
#
# COMPACT_ATOMS: atom_id res chain seq x y z
N LEU A 1 -11.41 1.65 4.43
CA LEU A 1 -12.29 2.43 3.57
C LEU A 1 -12.13 2.06 2.10
N LEU A 2 -10.94 2.20 1.49
CA LEU A 2 -10.71 1.90 0.07
C LEU A 2 -11.14 0.48 -0.33
N ILE A 3 -10.89 -0.53 0.50
CA ILE A 3 -11.28 -1.92 0.24
C ILE A 3 -12.81 -2.07 0.22
N ILE A 4 -13.52 -1.31 1.04
CA ILE A 4 -14.96 -1.40 1.22
C ILE A 4 -15.72 -0.62 0.14
N SER A 5 -15.09 0.42 -0.43
CA SER A 5 -15.71 1.30 -1.42
C SER A 5 -16.00 0.64 -2.78
N ASN A 6 -15.41 -0.50 -3.10
CA ASN A 6 -15.52 -1.20 -4.38
C ASN A 6 -15.07 -0.39 -5.62
N PHE A 7 -14.47 0.79 -5.46
CA PHE A 7 -13.92 1.60 -6.56
C PHE A 7 -12.48 1.25 -6.93
N GLY A 8 -11.91 0.25 -6.29
CA GLY A 8 -10.52 -0.15 -6.41
C GLY A 8 -9.70 0.28 -5.20
N VAL A 9 -8.59 -0.40 -5.03
CA VAL A 9 -7.72 -0.26 -3.85
C VAL A 9 -6.35 0.29 -4.23
N THR A 10 -5.51 0.59 -3.24
CA THR A 10 -4.15 1.06 -3.54
C THR A 10 -3.35 -0.01 -4.30
N PRO A 11 -2.35 0.37 -5.12
CA PRO A 11 -1.53 -0.59 -5.90
C PRO A 11 -1.08 -1.80 -5.10
N TRP A 12 -0.54 -1.57 -3.92
CA TRP A 12 -0.08 -2.63 -3.04
C TRP A 12 -1.19 -3.45 -2.41
N THR A 13 -2.35 -2.85 -2.21
CA THR A 13 -3.53 -3.58 -1.73
C THR A 13 -4.12 -4.45 -2.83
N VAL A 14 -4.06 -4.03 -4.12
CA VAL A 14 -4.39 -4.89 -5.27
C VAL A 14 -3.55 -6.17 -5.23
N PHE A 15 -2.25 -6.03 -5.00
CA PHE A 15 -1.36 -7.19 -4.91
C PHE A 15 -1.67 -8.08 -3.70
N ALA A 16 -1.84 -7.47 -2.52
CA ALA A 16 -2.18 -8.21 -1.30
C ALA A 16 -3.54 -8.92 -1.43
N GLU A 17 -4.55 -8.28 -2.04
CA GLU A 17 -5.85 -8.88 -2.33
C GLU A 17 -5.73 -10.06 -3.29
N GLY A 18 -4.92 -9.93 -4.34
CA GLY A 18 -4.63 -11.02 -5.27
C GLY A 18 -3.98 -12.22 -4.58
N VAL A 19 -3.00 -11.98 -3.71
CA VAL A 19 -2.37 -13.01 -2.87
C VAL A 19 -3.40 -13.63 -1.92
N ALA A 20 -4.22 -12.81 -1.25
CA ALA A 20 -5.26 -13.26 -0.34
C ALA A 20 -6.24 -14.22 -1.02
N LYS A 21 -6.74 -13.86 -2.21
CA LYS A 21 -7.64 -14.70 -3.01
C LYS A 21 -6.97 -16.00 -3.48
N LYS A 22 -5.70 -15.93 -3.87
CA LYS A 22 -4.97 -17.10 -4.38
C LYS A 22 -4.70 -18.15 -3.31
N PHE A 23 -4.43 -17.72 -2.08
CA PHE A 23 -4.08 -18.59 -0.95
C PHE A 23 -5.19 -18.77 0.07
N ASP A 24 -6.37 -18.22 -0.18
CA ASP A 24 -7.55 -18.28 0.71
C ASP A 24 -7.24 -17.79 2.14
N ILE A 25 -6.57 -16.64 2.24
CA ILE A 25 -6.19 -16.00 3.50
C ILE A 25 -6.80 -14.59 3.60
N SER A 26 -6.78 -14.00 4.81
CA SER A 26 -7.24 -12.62 4.97
C SER A 26 -6.35 -11.61 4.24
N ILE A 27 -6.94 -10.45 3.87
CA ILE A 27 -6.18 -9.37 3.18
C ILE A 27 -5.11 -8.80 4.12
N GLY A 28 -5.36 -8.71 5.42
CA GLY A 28 -4.38 -8.26 6.39
C GLY A 28 -3.20 -9.23 6.50
N LEU A 29 -3.46 -10.53 6.61
CA LEU A 29 -2.41 -11.54 6.62
C LEU A 29 -1.59 -11.52 5.32
N ALA A 30 -2.25 -11.42 4.17
CA ALA A 30 -1.56 -11.27 2.88
C ALA A 30 -0.69 -10.00 2.85
N THR A 31 -1.21 -8.86 3.36
CA THR A 31 -0.43 -7.61 3.47
C THR A 31 0.79 -7.78 4.37
N PHE A 32 0.65 -8.51 5.48
CA PHE A 32 1.77 -8.80 6.38
C PHE A 32 2.84 -9.66 5.70
N LEU A 33 2.44 -10.74 5.04
CA LEU A 33 3.38 -11.63 4.31
C LEU A 33 4.11 -10.89 3.18
N VAL A 34 3.40 -10.06 2.44
CA VAL A 34 4.00 -9.17 1.42
C VAL A 34 5.00 -8.22 2.07
N SER A 35 4.65 -7.61 3.22
CA SER A 35 5.57 -6.71 3.93
C SER A 35 6.84 -7.42 4.41
N ILE A 36 6.73 -8.65 4.91
CA ILE A 36 7.91 -9.47 5.29
C ILE A 36 8.76 -9.77 4.05
N SER A 37 8.14 -10.17 2.94
CA SER A 37 8.85 -10.44 1.70
C SER A 37 9.64 -9.22 1.21
N ILE A 38 9.05 -8.03 1.34
CA ILE A 38 9.73 -6.77 1.03
C ILE A 38 10.91 -6.52 1.97
N LEU A 39 10.75 -6.78 3.27
CA LEU A 39 11.85 -6.61 4.25
C LEU A 39 13.04 -7.55 3.95
N VAL A 40 12.77 -8.74 3.44
CA VAL A 40 13.84 -9.63 2.96
C VAL A 40 14.61 -8.99 1.79
N LEU A 41 13.91 -8.30 0.88
CA LEU A 41 14.55 -7.57 -0.22
C LEU A 41 15.38 -6.34 0.26
N TRP A 42 15.18 -5.85 1.48
CA TRP A 42 16.01 -4.77 2.04
C TRP A 42 17.42 -5.24 2.38
N LEU A 43 17.63 -6.53 2.65
CA LEU A 43 18.94 -7.08 2.99
C LEU A 43 19.99 -6.76 1.92
N PRO A 44 19.80 -7.11 0.63
CA PRO A 44 20.74 -6.75 -0.42
C PRO A 44 20.82 -5.24 -0.68
N LEU A 45 19.74 -4.48 -0.39
CA LEU A 45 19.69 -3.03 -0.55
C LEU A 45 20.31 -2.27 0.62
N LYS A 46 20.79 -2.98 1.66
CA LYS A 46 21.43 -2.41 2.87
C LYS A 46 20.58 -1.33 3.56
N GLN A 47 19.26 -1.43 3.48
CA GLN A 47 18.36 -0.51 4.16
C GLN A 47 18.24 -0.87 5.64
N LYS A 48 18.19 0.14 6.51
CA LYS A 48 18.07 -0.06 7.96
C LYS A 48 16.62 -0.27 8.34
N ILE A 49 16.32 -1.39 8.98
CA ILE A 49 15.00 -1.69 9.53
C ILE A 49 14.87 -0.96 10.86
N GLY A 50 13.91 -0.05 10.95
CA GLY A 50 13.58 0.66 12.19
C GLY A 50 12.44 0.00 12.96
N ILE A 51 12.26 0.39 14.23
CA ILE A 51 11.11 -0.07 15.04
C ILE A 51 9.80 0.34 14.37
N GLY A 52 9.74 1.55 13.82
CA GLY A 52 8.57 2.02 13.07
C GLY A 52 8.25 1.17 11.84
N THR A 53 9.25 0.65 11.15
CA THR A 53 9.05 -0.24 9.98
C THR A 53 8.34 -1.54 10.37
N ILE A 54 8.78 -2.17 11.46
CA ILE A 54 8.18 -3.41 11.98
C ILE A 54 6.77 -3.15 12.50
N SER A 55 6.61 -2.12 13.35
CA SER A 55 5.31 -1.72 13.88
C SER A 55 4.31 -1.40 12.77
N ASN A 56 4.73 -0.69 11.73
CA ASN A 56 3.91 -0.35 10.57
C ASN A 56 3.39 -1.62 9.87
N ALA A 57 4.25 -2.61 9.62
CA ALA A 57 3.86 -3.87 8.98
C ALA A 57 2.79 -4.62 9.78
N ILE A 58 2.94 -4.69 11.10
CA ILE A 58 2.01 -5.38 12.01
C ILE A 58 0.69 -4.61 12.14
N ILE A 59 0.78 -3.31 12.45
CA ILE A 59 -0.40 -2.47 12.73
C ILE A 59 -1.27 -2.35 11.49
N ILE A 60 -0.69 -2.13 10.31
CA ILE A 60 -1.46 -2.03 9.07
C ILE A 60 -2.19 -3.35 8.78
N ALA A 61 -1.52 -4.49 8.89
CA ALA A 61 -2.11 -5.79 8.64
C ALA A 61 -3.31 -6.06 9.57
N PHE A 62 -3.13 -5.86 10.87
CA PHE A 62 -4.18 -6.02 11.87
C PHE A 62 -5.34 -5.04 11.63
N THR A 63 -5.04 -3.78 11.34
CA THR A 63 -6.04 -2.74 11.10
C THR A 63 -6.88 -3.06 9.86
N ILE A 64 -6.26 -3.57 8.79
CA ILE A 64 -6.98 -3.97 7.58
C ILE A 64 -8.02 -5.03 7.91
N ASP A 65 -7.64 -6.12 8.56
CA ASP A 65 -8.56 -7.22 8.88
C ASP A 65 -9.66 -6.77 9.86
N LEU A 66 -9.29 -5.99 10.87
CA LEU A 66 -10.25 -5.44 11.83
C LEU A 66 -11.32 -4.59 11.14
N PHE A 67 -10.92 -3.65 10.28
CA PHE A 67 -11.86 -2.75 9.62
C PHE A 67 -12.63 -3.40 8.48
N VAL A 68 -12.07 -4.38 7.78
CA VAL A 68 -12.82 -5.20 6.81
C VAL A 68 -13.91 -6.01 7.51
N TYR A 69 -13.65 -6.49 8.74
CA TYR A 69 -14.64 -7.22 9.53
C TYR A 69 -15.72 -6.29 10.12
N LEU A 70 -15.33 -5.11 10.64
CA LEU A 70 -16.23 -4.21 11.35
C LEU A 70 -17.13 -3.36 10.43
N LEU A 71 -16.63 -2.97 9.26
CA LEU A 71 -17.33 -2.05 8.37
C LEU A 71 -18.07 -2.82 7.26
N PRO A 72 -19.38 -2.58 7.09
CA PRO A 72 -20.12 -3.18 5.98
C PRO A 72 -19.68 -2.60 4.64
N HIS A 73 -19.72 -3.42 3.59
CA HIS A 73 -19.50 -2.94 2.23
C HIS A 73 -20.56 -1.94 1.83
N SER A 74 -20.14 -0.80 1.33
CA SER A 74 -21.06 0.24 0.89
C SER A 74 -21.86 -0.21 -0.33
N LYS A 75 -23.20 -0.07 -0.25
CA LYS A 75 -24.13 -0.36 -1.37
C LYS A 75 -24.48 0.89 -2.16
N ASN A 76 -24.12 2.07 -1.67
CA ASN A 76 -24.48 3.35 -2.27
C ASN A 76 -23.24 3.94 -2.98
N THR A 77 -23.34 4.15 -4.30
CA THR A 77 -22.25 4.68 -5.13
C THR A 77 -21.70 6.02 -4.64
N PHE A 78 -22.58 6.90 -4.13
CA PHE A 78 -22.15 8.19 -3.61
C PHE A 78 -21.35 8.03 -2.31
N LEU A 79 -21.82 7.17 -1.40
CA LEU A 79 -21.11 6.88 -0.16
C LEU A 79 -19.74 6.21 -0.44
N SER A 80 -19.71 5.27 -1.38
CA SER A 80 -18.48 4.62 -1.81
C SER A 80 -17.45 5.60 -2.38
N PHE A 81 -17.91 6.59 -3.16
CA PHE A 81 -17.01 7.63 -3.67
C PHE A 81 -16.44 8.51 -2.55
N PHE A 82 -17.25 8.85 -1.57
CA PHE A 82 -16.82 9.58 -0.38
C PHE A 82 -15.83 8.78 0.45
N GLU A 83 -16.11 7.51 0.70
CA GLU A 83 -15.21 6.58 1.43
C GLU A 83 -13.86 6.44 0.72
N MET A 84 -13.86 6.34 -0.62
CA MET A 84 -12.65 6.28 -1.42
C MET A 84 -11.81 7.57 -1.26
N THR A 85 -12.43 8.72 -1.47
CA THR A 85 -11.74 10.02 -1.41
C THR A 85 -11.19 10.28 -0.01
N PHE A 86 -12.00 10.05 1.02
CA PHE A 86 -11.60 10.21 2.41
C PHE A 86 -10.51 9.22 2.81
N GLY A 87 -10.58 7.99 2.31
CA GLY A 87 -9.54 6.98 2.51
C GLY A 87 -8.19 7.40 1.93
N ILE A 88 -8.16 7.98 0.73
CA ILE A 88 -6.93 8.49 0.09
C ILE A 88 -6.34 9.63 0.94
N LEU A 89 -7.16 10.57 1.39
CA LEU A 89 -6.72 11.67 2.25
C LEU A 89 -6.14 11.18 3.58
N LEU A 90 -6.79 10.23 4.23
CA LEU A 90 -6.31 9.63 5.48
C LEU A 90 -4.96 8.94 5.30
N VAL A 91 -4.77 8.20 4.20
CA VAL A 91 -3.48 7.57 3.88
C VAL A 91 -2.40 8.62 3.65
N GLY A 92 -2.72 9.70 2.92
CA GLY A 92 -1.78 10.80 2.68
C GLY A 92 -1.34 11.49 3.97
N ILE A 93 -2.29 11.89 4.82
CA ILE A 93 -2.03 12.53 6.11
C ILE A 93 -1.26 11.58 7.04
N GLY A 94 -1.72 10.33 7.18
CA GLY A 94 -1.08 9.34 8.04
C GLY A 94 0.35 9.03 7.60
N SER A 95 0.61 8.93 6.31
CA SER A 95 1.95 8.75 5.76
C SER A 95 2.85 9.96 6.04
N GLY A 96 2.31 11.18 5.90
CA GLY A 96 3.05 12.41 6.21
C GLY A 96 3.46 12.47 7.69
N ILE A 97 2.53 12.23 8.61
CA ILE A 97 2.81 12.20 10.06
C ILE A 97 3.83 11.11 10.39
N TYR A 98 3.67 9.94 9.81
CA TYR A 98 4.58 8.81 10.05
C TYR A 98 6.02 9.12 9.60
N LEU A 99 6.21 9.75 8.44
CA LEU A 99 7.53 10.08 7.92
C LEU A 99 8.30 11.08 8.80
N ILE A 100 7.59 12.00 9.48
CA ILE A 100 8.20 13.00 10.37
C ILE A 100 8.81 12.35 11.62
N THR A 101 8.31 11.19 12.05
CA THR A 101 8.77 10.55 13.30
C THR A 101 10.20 9.99 13.23
N ASN A 102 10.75 9.80 12.04
CA ASN A 102 12.10 9.26 11.81
C ASN A 102 12.37 7.88 12.46
N LEU A 103 11.30 7.13 12.79
CA LEU A 103 11.40 5.79 13.39
C LEU A 103 11.71 4.67 12.38
N GLY A 104 11.95 5.05 11.13
CA GLY A 104 12.20 4.16 10.01
C GLY A 104 11.10 4.30 8.93
N PRO A 105 11.45 4.17 7.64
CA PRO A 105 10.45 4.25 6.57
C PRO A 105 9.51 3.05 6.58
N GLY A 106 8.32 3.20 6.00
CA GLY A 106 7.42 2.08 5.73
C GLY A 106 8.11 1.04 4.85
N THR A 107 7.68 -0.23 4.93
CA THR A 107 8.32 -1.34 4.20
C THR A 107 8.43 -1.05 2.70
N ARG A 108 7.39 -0.48 2.11
CA ARG A 108 7.30 -0.14 0.69
C ARG A 108 8.17 1.07 0.32
N ASP A 109 8.13 2.10 1.16
CA ASP A 109 8.90 3.34 0.93
C ASP A 109 10.40 3.08 1.06
N GLY A 110 10.81 2.25 2.02
CA GLY A 110 12.21 1.86 2.15
C GLY A 110 12.71 0.99 0.98
N LEU A 111 11.86 0.13 0.40
CA LEU A 111 12.20 -0.60 -0.82
C LEU A 111 12.47 0.39 -1.97
N MET A 112 11.56 1.34 -2.18
CA MET A 112 11.68 2.35 -3.24
C MET A 112 12.94 3.20 -3.05
N LYS A 113 13.20 3.63 -1.82
CA LYS A 113 14.41 4.38 -1.45
C LYS A 113 15.67 3.56 -1.70
N GLY A 114 15.71 2.31 -1.23
CA GLY A 114 16.85 1.43 -1.41
C GLY A 114 17.18 1.17 -2.88
N ILE A 115 16.18 0.94 -3.73
CA ILE A 115 16.38 0.79 -5.16
C ILE A 115 16.86 2.10 -5.79
N SER A 116 16.25 3.23 -5.44
CA SER A 116 16.64 4.56 -5.93
C SER A 116 18.11 4.85 -5.65
N GLU A 117 18.57 4.62 -4.43
CA GLU A 117 19.96 4.84 -3.99
C GLU A 117 20.95 3.91 -4.70
N ASN A 118 20.65 2.60 -4.75
CA ASN A 118 21.55 1.61 -5.34
C ASN A 118 21.69 1.77 -6.86
N PHE A 119 20.59 2.08 -7.56
CA PHE A 119 20.59 2.23 -9.02
C PHE A 119 20.75 3.67 -9.49
N LYS A 120 20.90 4.64 -8.55
CA LYS A 120 21.04 6.08 -8.84
C LYS A 120 19.92 6.60 -9.76
N LYS A 121 18.69 6.13 -9.55
CA LYS A 121 17.51 6.53 -10.32
C LYS A 121 16.62 7.46 -9.48
N PRO A 122 15.95 8.45 -10.10
CA PRO A 122 14.99 9.28 -9.39
C PRO A 122 13.91 8.45 -8.72
N ILE A 123 13.56 8.78 -7.47
CA ILE A 123 12.63 7.99 -6.65
C ILE A 123 11.23 7.86 -7.29
N TYR A 124 10.78 8.88 -8.02
CA TYR A 124 9.48 8.85 -8.71
C TYR A 124 9.44 7.79 -9.82
N ILE A 125 10.53 7.58 -10.56
CA ILE A 125 10.62 6.54 -11.60
C ILE A 125 10.58 5.16 -10.95
N VAL A 126 11.37 4.96 -9.89
CA VAL A 126 11.40 3.68 -9.16
C VAL A 126 10.02 3.37 -8.58
N ARG A 127 9.38 4.36 -7.96
CA ARG A 127 8.04 4.23 -7.40
C ARG A 127 7.02 3.85 -8.46
N LEU A 128 6.95 4.60 -9.55
CA LEU A 128 6.03 4.32 -10.64
C LEU A 128 6.23 2.92 -11.22
N SER A 129 7.49 2.52 -11.45
CA SER A 129 7.81 1.19 -11.95
C SER A 129 7.35 0.08 -11.01
N ILE A 130 7.59 0.22 -9.71
CA ILE A 130 7.16 -0.76 -8.71
C ILE A 130 5.62 -0.79 -8.62
N GLU A 131 4.97 0.37 -8.56
CA GLU A 131 3.51 0.44 -8.45
C GLU A 131 2.81 -0.19 -9.66
N ILE A 132 3.29 0.06 -10.88
CA ILE A 132 2.78 -0.60 -12.09
C ILE A 132 2.99 -2.11 -11.99
N THR A 133 4.18 -2.55 -11.59
CA THR A 133 4.51 -3.97 -11.46
C THR A 133 3.58 -4.67 -10.47
N VAL A 134 3.39 -4.12 -9.28
CA VAL A 134 2.54 -4.74 -8.25
C VAL A 134 1.05 -4.72 -8.65
N VAL A 135 0.58 -3.70 -9.37
CA VAL A 135 -0.79 -3.66 -9.91
C VAL A 135 -0.99 -4.77 -10.94
N ILE A 136 -0.06 -4.93 -11.88
CA ILE A 136 -0.15 -5.97 -12.92
C ILE A 136 -0.18 -7.36 -12.27
N PHE A 137 0.77 -7.66 -11.39
CA PHE A 137 0.80 -8.96 -10.71
C PHE A 137 -0.40 -9.16 -9.80
N GLY A 138 -0.83 -8.15 -9.08
CA GLY A 138 -2.01 -8.22 -8.23
C GLY A 138 -3.28 -8.47 -9.03
N TRP A 139 -3.44 -7.80 -10.17
CA TRP A 139 -4.58 -8.03 -11.07
C TRP A 139 -4.58 -9.44 -11.67
N LEU A 140 -3.43 -9.93 -12.12
CA LEU A 140 -3.28 -11.31 -12.61
C LEU A 140 -3.62 -12.36 -11.55
N LEU A 141 -3.42 -12.05 -10.27
CA LEU A 141 -3.81 -12.89 -9.14
C LEU A 141 -5.28 -12.73 -8.73
N GLY A 142 -6.04 -11.83 -9.39
CA GLY A 142 -7.45 -11.59 -9.10
C GLY A 142 -7.73 -10.42 -8.15
N GLY A 143 -6.75 -9.56 -7.91
CA GLY A 143 -6.93 -8.31 -7.15
C GLY A 143 -7.82 -7.31 -7.88
N THR A 144 -8.52 -6.47 -7.13
CA THR A 144 -9.50 -5.51 -7.65
C THR A 144 -8.83 -4.20 -8.06
N VAL A 145 -8.77 -3.95 -9.37
CA VAL A 145 -8.29 -2.69 -9.96
C VAL A 145 -9.50 -1.84 -10.35
N GLY A 146 -9.47 -0.55 -10.03
CA GLY A 146 -10.58 0.35 -10.37
C GLY A 146 -10.15 1.82 -10.42
N LEU A 147 -11.13 2.71 -10.54
CA LEU A 147 -10.90 4.16 -10.58
C LEU A 147 -10.11 4.64 -9.35
N GLY A 148 -10.38 4.09 -8.16
CA GLY A 148 -9.66 4.40 -6.93
C GLY A 148 -8.17 4.08 -7.02
N THR A 149 -7.78 3.00 -7.70
CA THR A 149 -6.39 2.64 -7.92
C THR A 149 -5.67 3.68 -8.78
N LEU A 150 -6.32 4.14 -9.86
CA LEU A 150 -5.78 5.18 -10.73
C LEU A 150 -5.68 6.53 -10.02
N MET A 151 -6.75 6.93 -9.32
CA MET A 151 -6.77 8.17 -8.54
C MET A 151 -5.70 8.17 -7.45
N PHE A 152 -5.54 7.06 -6.74
CA PHE A 152 -4.49 6.92 -5.73
C PHE A 152 -3.10 7.12 -6.34
N ALA A 153 -2.81 6.44 -7.46
CA ALA A 153 -1.52 6.56 -8.13
C ALA A 153 -1.21 8.00 -8.58
N ILE A 154 -2.20 8.71 -9.14
CA ILE A 154 -2.04 10.10 -9.59
C ILE A 154 -1.87 11.06 -8.40
N LEU A 155 -2.73 10.96 -7.39
CA LEU A 155 -2.73 11.87 -6.25
C LEU A 155 -1.50 11.70 -5.37
N ILE A 156 -1.04 10.47 -5.17
CA ILE A 156 0.14 10.22 -4.34
C ILE A 156 1.42 10.72 -5.03
N LEU A 157 1.49 10.66 -6.37
CA LEU A 157 2.58 11.25 -7.15
C LEU A 157 2.59 12.77 -7.02
N SER A 158 1.42 13.39 -7.03
CA SER A 158 1.29 14.85 -6.85
C SER A 158 1.70 15.31 -5.44
N LEU A 159 1.37 14.53 -4.41
CA LEU A 159 1.70 14.84 -3.01
C LEU A 159 3.20 14.67 -2.68
N ILE A 160 3.93 13.87 -3.44
CA ILE A 160 5.38 13.62 -3.22
C ILE A 160 6.25 14.63 -3.97
N HIS A 161 5.68 15.36 -4.93
CA HIS A 161 6.38 16.45 -5.63
C HIS A 161 6.51 17.73 -4.79
N ILE A 162 5.98 17.75 -3.56
CA ILE A 162 6.19 18.81 -2.57
C ILE A 162 7.30 18.38 -1.61
#